data_e10b4a3f7cb6a809c5ae383eb255181e
#
_entry.id   e10b4a3f7cb6a809c5ae383eb255181e
#
_cell.length_a   1.000
_cell.length_b   1.000
_cell.length_c   1.000
_cell.angle_alpha   90.00
_cell.angle_beta   90.00
_cell.angle_gamma   90.00
#
_symmetry.space_group_name_H-M   'P 1'
#
loop_
_entity.id
_entity.type
_entity.pdbx_description
1 polymer ?
#
loop_
_entity_poly.entity_id
_entity_poly.type
_entity_poly.pdbx_seq_one_letter_code
_entity_poly.pdbx_strand_id
1 'polypeptide(L)'
;MAVCTVNGQKEREVHILATNDMHANIDAFPQLAAIADSLRERYPSLLIFSAGDNRTGNPANDMFRISSYPMVALMNEVGFDATALGNHEFDVNSLPPLMRYSGFSYICANIFPSKEAGLHIVPTKVFDVDGLKVGVIGVVQVNAQGRPDTHPDNVKGIRFALPKNIVAQYEEFSRQCDATILLSHIGYQDDIEMAETYPWLDLIIGGHTHTQLTEDEPLHNGVLITQNKNKLPKVTHITLTIKKGKVVGKKAEYIDVKSFPVKSRMVEVMVDYFSNNPMFKRVVGYAETPFKTKDELNYLMCEAFLHEGQADISIVNNGGVRLDSLAVGDITMQDVLSMDPFYNEAVEMHLTGEEILKILTTYSRGSLYHLPRVAGAVCEVTVDKNDEHKDRLKSIRLKTPDGQEFDIHKTYKVVTNSYMQSACKSYVSDPGHSLNIQTSVMLTNYLESLGVIKCKGMQYMKVTEE
;
A
#
# COMPACT_ATOMS: atom_id res chain seq x y z
N MET A 1 22.08 -60.10 -15.27
CA MET A 1 21.77 -58.77 -15.75
C MET A 1 20.94 -58.05 -14.67
N ALA A 2 21.55 -57.14 -13.94
CA ALA A 2 20.82 -56.33 -12.96
C ALA A 2 20.16 -55.18 -13.73
N VAL A 3 18.83 -55.16 -13.76
CA VAL A 3 18.05 -54.05 -14.29
C VAL A 3 18.15 -52.96 -13.22
N CYS A 4 19.00 -51.94 -13.45
CA CYS A 4 18.94 -50.69 -12.72
C CYS A 4 17.65 -49.98 -13.12
N THR A 5 16.62 -50.14 -12.30
CA THR A 5 15.46 -49.22 -12.32
C THR A 5 15.97 -47.84 -11.91
N VAL A 6 16.18 -46.96 -12.87
CA VAL A 6 16.35 -45.53 -12.64
C VAL A 6 15.01 -45.04 -12.10
N ASN A 7 14.86 -45.01 -10.79
CA ASN A 7 13.75 -44.35 -10.11
C ASN A 7 13.92 -42.82 -10.31
N GLY A 8 13.51 -42.32 -11.49
CA GLY A 8 13.38 -40.89 -11.71
C GLY A 8 12.25 -40.41 -10.79
N GLN A 9 12.60 -39.75 -9.68
CA GLN A 9 11.60 -39.14 -8.84
C GLN A 9 10.73 -38.23 -9.74
N LYS A 10 9.40 -38.48 -9.71
CA LYS A 10 8.41 -37.77 -10.50
C LYS A 10 8.45 -36.30 -10.11
N GLU A 11 8.32 -35.39 -11.06
CA GLU A 11 8.11 -33.98 -10.81
C GLU A 11 6.77 -33.77 -10.09
N ARG A 12 6.75 -32.84 -9.15
CA ARG A 12 5.60 -32.47 -8.34
C ARG A 12 5.44 -30.97 -8.40
N GLU A 13 4.22 -30.48 -8.27
CA GLU A 13 3.94 -29.06 -8.37
C GLU A 13 3.36 -28.53 -7.06
N VAL A 14 3.76 -27.32 -6.72
CA VAL A 14 3.14 -26.49 -5.67
C VAL A 14 2.46 -25.34 -6.38
N HIS A 15 1.16 -25.18 -6.12
CA HIS A 15 0.33 -24.12 -6.67
C HIS A 15 0.03 -23.08 -5.62
N ILE A 16 0.19 -21.80 -5.97
CA ILE A 16 0.02 -20.66 -5.06
C ILE A 16 -0.83 -19.61 -5.76
N LEU A 17 -1.84 -19.09 -5.07
CA LEU A 17 -2.55 -17.88 -5.45
C LEU A 17 -2.00 -16.72 -4.61
N ALA A 18 -1.44 -15.72 -5.27
CA ALA A 18 -0.78 -14.59 -4.63
C ALA A 18 -1.53 -13.29 -4.85
N THR A 19 -1.66 -12.51 -3.77
CA THR A 19 -2.18 -11.13 -3.75
C THR A 19 -1.19 -10.20 -3.05
N ASN A 20 -1.32 -8.91 -3.27
CA ASN A 20 -0.62 -7.85 -2.58
C ASN A 20 -1.44 -6.55 -2.64
N ASP A 21 -1.18 -5.62 -1.73
CA ASP A 21 -1.72 -4.26 -1.77
C ASP A 21 -3.24 -4.22 -2.07
N MET A 22 -4.00 -5.07 -1.40
CA MET A 22 -5.44 -5.18 -1.63
C MET A 22 -6.19 -3.89 -1.22
N HIS A 23 -5.62 -3.11 -0.30
CA HIS A 23 -6.12 -1.80 0.13
C HIS A 23 -7.62 -1.78 0.37
N ALA A 24 -8.09 -2.78 1.14
CA ALA A 24 -9.48 -2.93 1.53
C ALA A 24 -10.47 -2.97 0.35
N ASN A 25 -10.04 -3.32 -0.87
CA ASN A 25 -10.96 -3.47 -2.00
C ASN A 25 -11.84 -4.73 -1.84
N ILE A 26 -12.75 -4.67 -0.85
CA ILE A 26 -13.68 -5.77 -0.54
C ILE A 26 -14.62 -6.08 -1.69
N ASP A 27 -14.90 -5.12 -2.58
CA ASP A 27 -15.80 -5.28 -3.72
C ASP A 27 -15.27 -6.27 -4.77
N ALA A 28 -13.96 -6.53 -4.79
CA ALA A 28 -13.33 -7.51 -5.67
C ALA A 28 -13.33 -8.95 -5.10
N PHE A 29 -13.68 -9.13 -3.82
CA PHE A 29 -13.62 -10.42 -3.15
C PHE A 29 -14.59 -11.49 -3.67
N PRO A 30 -15.79 -11.16 -4.17
CA PRO A 30 -16.65 -12.18 -4.78
C PRO A 30 -16.00 -12.89 -5.98
N GLN A 31 -15.28 -12.16 -6.83
CA GLN A 31 -14.52 -12.74 -7.93
C GLN A 31 -13.25 -13.45 -7.45
N LEU A 32 -12.51 -12.85 -6.50
CA LEU A 32 -11.32 -13.47 -5.91
C LEU A 32 -11.65 -14.84 -5.31
N ALA A 33 -12.76 -14.95 -4.57
CA ALA A 33 -13.21 -16.22 -4.02
C ALA A 33 -13.52 -17.24 -5.11
N ALA A 34 -14.22 -16.83 -6.17
CA ALA A 34 -14.53 -17.72 -7.28
C ALA A 34 -13.27 -18.18 -8.06
N ILE A 35 -12.25 -17.32 -8.19
CA ILE A 35 -10.93 -17.68 -8.72
C ILE A 35 -10.27 -18.73 -7.84
N ALA A 36 -10.24 -18.49 -6.52
CA ALA A 36 -9.65 -19.41 -5.55
C ALA A 36 -10.34 -20.78 -5.60
N ASP A 37 -11.66 -20.82 -5.64
CA ASP A 37 -12.44 -22.05 -5.73
C ASP A 37 -12.16 -22.81 -7.03
N SER A 38 -12.14 -22.11 -8.17
CA SER A 38 -11.81 -22.71 -9.48
C SER A 38 -10.40 -23.29 -9.52
N LEU A 39 -9.44 -22.68 -8.82
CA LEU A 39 -8.08 -23.22 -8.71
C LEU A 39 -8.04 -24.42 -7.76
N ARG A 40 -8.76 -24.39 -6.63
CA ARG A 40 -8.82 -25.51 -5.69
C ARG A 40 -9.48 -26.75 -6.28
N GLU A 41 -10.46 -26.59 -7.18
CA GLU A 41 -11.03 -27.74 -7.91
C GLU A 41 -9.98 -28.49 -8.72
N ARG A 42 -8.94 -27.79 -9.23
CA ARG A 42 -7.84 -28.38 -10.01
C ARG A 42 -6.64 -28.77 -9.13
N TYR A 43 -6.38 -27.99 -8.11
CA TYR A 43 -5.22 -28.05 -7.22
C TYR A 43 -5.69 -28.03 -5.76
N PRO A 44 -6.13 -29.17 -5.20
CA PRO A 44 -6.73 -29.21 -3.86
C PRO A 44 -5.83 -28.68 -2.73
N SER A 45 -4.50 -28.77 -2.91
CA SER A 45 -3.49 -28.29 -1.96
C SER A 45 -2.99 -26.87 -2.31
N LEU A 46 -3.83 -26.03 -2.99
CA LEU A 46 -3.54 -24.64 -3.31
C LEU A 46 -3.25 -23.83 -2.03
N LEU A 47 -2.12 -23.14 -2.01
CA LEU A 47 -1.80 -22.15 -0.98
C LEU A 47 -2.26 -20.75 -1.43
N ILE A 48 -2.75 -19.93 -0.50
CA ILE A 48 -3.15 -18.54 -0.79
C ILE A 48 -2.40 -17.58 0.12
N PHE A 49 -1.63 -16.69 -0.47
CA PHE A 49 -0.78 -15.75 0.24
C PHE A 49 -1.06 -14.29 -0.13
N SER A 50 -0.85 -13.40 0.84
CA SER A 50 -0.80 -11.96 0.59
C SER A 50 0.57 -11.39 1.00
N ALA A 51 1.11 -10.49 0.20
CA ALA A 51 2.33 -9.75 0.51
C ALA A 51 2.09 -8.46 1.31
N GLY A 52 0.96 -8.36 2.04
CA GLY A 52 0.66 -7.22 2.92
C GLY A 52 -0.15 -6.10 2.27
N ASP A 53 -0.37 -5.02 3.03
CA ASP A 53 -1.26 -3.90 2.70
C ASP A 53 -2.66 -4.37 2.31
N ASN A 54 -3.22 -5.23 3.16
CA ASN A 54 -4.56 -5.77 2.95
C ASN A 54 -5.64 -4.73 3.29
N ARG A 55 -5.35 -3.81 4.19
CA ARG A 55 -6.27 -2.81 4.73
C ARG A 55 -6.03 -1.42 4.15
N THR A 56 -6.87 -0.46 4.56
CA THR A 56 -6.79 0.97 4.26
C THR A 56 -7.10 1.33 2.82
N GLY A 57 -8.28 1.92 2.61
CA GLY A 57 -8.73 2.46 1.34
C GLY A 57 -10.20 2.24 1.02
N ASN A 58 -10.99 1.61 1.93
CA ASN A 58 -12.44 1.46 1.79
C ASN A 58 -13.15 1.69 3.13
N PRO A 59 -14.03 2.70 3.22
CA PRO A 59 -14.73 3.03 4.45
C PRO A 59 -15.52 1.88 5.08
N ALA A 60 -16.10 1.00 4.26
CA ALA A 60 -16.84 -0.16 4.74
C ALA A 60 -15.95 -1.13 5.57
N ASN A 61 -14.66 -1.17 5.26
CA ASN A 61 -13.66 -1.90 6.00
C ASN A 61 -13.06 -1.07 7.14
N ASP A 62 -12.62 0.15 6.82
CA ASP A 62 -11.76 0.94 7.70
C ASP A 62 -12.55 1.52 8.88
N MET A 63 -13.82 1.90 8.67
CA MET A 63 -14.73 2.45 9.69
C MET A 63 -15.64 1.41 10.32
N PHE A 64 -15.44 0.13 10.04
CA PHE A 64 -16.19 -0.91 10.73
C PHE A 64 -15.90 -0.88 12.24
N ARG A 65 -16.84 -1.36 13.08
CA ARG A 65 -16.73 -1.32 14.54
C ARG A 65 -15.37 -1.82 15.07
N ILE A 66 -14.84 -2.88 14.46
CA ILE A 66 -13.43 -3.27 14.61
C ILE A 66 -12.81 -2.97 13.25
N SER A 67 -12.05 -1.88 13.15
CA SER A 67 -11.45 -1.45 11.90
C SER A 67 -10.71 -2.61 11.23
N SER A 68 -10.99 -2.83 9.95
CA SER A 68 -10.45 -3.91 9.10
C SER A 68 -10.93 -5.34 9.39
N TYR A 69 -11.92 -5.51 10.26
CA TYR A 69 -12.56 -6.83 10.46
C TYR A 69 -13.20 -7.38 9.16
N PRO A 70 -13.92 -6.58 8.34
CA PRO A 70 -14.46 -7.07 7.08
C PRO A 70 -13.40 -7.73 6.18
N MET A 71 -12.22 -7.12 6.02
CA MET A 71 -11.14 -7.70 5.24
C MET A 71 -10.69 -9.04 5.80
N VAL A 72 -10.47 -9.13 7.13
CA VAL A 72 -10.07 -10.39 7.77
C VAL A 72 -11.14 -11.48 7.61
N ALA A 73 -12.42 -11.13 7.75
CA ALA A 73 -13.53 -12.08 7.57
C ALA A 73 -13.58 -12.60 6.13
N LEU A 74 -13.40 -11.73 5.15
CA LEU A 74 -13.36 -12.10 3.72
C LEU A 74 -12.12 -12.92 3.37
N MET A 75 -10.95 -12.58 3.91
CA MET A 75 -9.73 -13.39 3.74
C MET A 75 -9.91 -14.80 4.35
N ASN A 76 -10.57 -14.91 5.50
CA ASN A 76 -10.90 -16.21 6.08
C ASN A 76 -11.82 -17.02 5.17
N GLU A 77 -12.87 -16.40 4.62
CA GLU A 77 -13.82 -17.06 3.72
C GLU A 77 -13.17 -17.54 2.42
N VAL A 78 -12.27 -16.71 1.85
CA VAL A 78 -11.47 -17.12 0.69
C VAL A 78 -10.44 -18.21 1.06
N GLY A 79 -10.08 -18.33 2.34
CA GLY A 79 -9.15 -19.33 2.85
C GLY A 79 -7.70 -18.97 2.62
N PHE A 80 -7.29 -17.77 2.97
CA PHE A 80 -5.88 -17.41 3.00
C PHE A 80 -5.11 -18.26 4.01
N ASP A 81 -3.87 -18.62 3.70
CA ASP A 81 -2.98 -19.41 4.57
C ASP A 81 -2.02 -18.51 5.36
N ALA A 82 -1.55 -17.43 4.72
CA ALA A 82 -0.69 -16.44 5.36
C ALA A 82 -0.72 -15.08 4.67
N THR A 83 -0.29 -14.07 5.44
CA THR A 83 -0.01 -12.72 4.94
C THR A 83 1.29 -12.20 5.53
N ALA A 84 2.07 -11.45 4.74
CA ALA A 84 3.05 -10.52 5.30
C ALA A 84 2.33 -9.33 5.94
N LEU A 85 3.08 -8.49 6.64
CA LEU A 85 2.63 -7.15 7.04
C LEU A 85 3.12 -6.15 6.01
N GLY A 86 2.25 -5.23 5.59
CA GLY A 86 2.65 -4.01 4.92
C GLY A 86 2.68 -2.82 5.90
N ASN A 87 2.97 -1.61 5.40
CA ASN A 87 2.98 -0.42 6.25
C ASN A 87 1.56 -0.01 6.69
N HIS A 88 0.55 -0.30 5.87
CA HIS A 88 -0.84 0.02 6.19
C HIS A 88 -1.46 -0.92 7.23
N GLU A 89 -0.90 -2.07 7.53
CA GLU A 89 -1.31 -2.86 8.69
C GLU A 89 -1.18 -2.08 10.01
N PHE A 90 -0.35 -1.03 10.04
CA PHE A 90 -0.10 -0.19 11.22
C PHE A 90 -0.86 1.15 11.20
N ASP A 91 -1.76 1.42 10.28
CA ASP A 91 -2.45 2.72 10.18
C ASP A 91 -3.34 3.02 11.39
N VAL A 92 -3.89 2.00 12.02
CA VAL A 92 -4.64 2.15 13.27
C VAL A 92 -4.29 1.01 14.25
N ASN A 93 -4.48 1.24 15.53
CA ASN A 93 -4.15 0.29 16.59
C ASN A 93 -5.20 -0.84 16.72
N SER A 94 -5.60 -1.45 15.59
CA SER A 94 -6.56 -2.58 15.57
C SER A 94 -5.93 -3.92 15.20
N LEU A 95 -4.65 -3.97 14.88
CA LEU A 95 -3.98 -5.19 14.44
C LEU A 95 -4.01 -6.32 15.50
N PRO A 96 -3.76 -6.07 16.81
CA PRO A 96 -3.82 -7.12 17.82
C PRO A 96 -5.18 -7.82 17.93
N PRO A 97 -6.34 -7.11 17.99
CA PRO A 97 -7.63 -7.79 17.96
C PRO A 97 -7.92 -8.51 16.64
N LEU A 98 -7.50 -7.99 15.50
CA LEU A 98 -7.71 -8.62 14.19
C LEU A 98 -7.02 -9.98 14.09
N MET A 99 -5.79 -10.10 14.62
CA MET A 99 -5.05 -11.36 14.62
C MET A 99 -5.79 -12.49 15.33
N ARG A 100 -6.67 -12.17 16.30
CA ARG A 100 -7.49 -13.17 17.00
C ARG A 100 -8.65 -13.71 16.16
N TYR A 101 -9.08 -12.95 15.15
CA TYR A 101 -10.14 -13.35 14.22
C TYR A 101 -9.61 -13.98 12.95
N SER A 102 -8.29 -13.92 12.72
CA SER A 102 -7.67 -14.44 11.50
C SER A 102 -7.49 -15.95 11.58
N GLY A 103 -7.97 -16.66 10.56
CA GLY A 103 -7.70 -18.09 10.34
C GLY A 103 -6.34 -18.37 9.70
N PHE A 104 -5.63 -17.31 9.27
CA PHE A 104 -4.35 -17.34 8.59
C PHE A 104 -3.22 -16.79 9.48
N SER A 105 -1.98 -17.04 9.08
CA SER A 105 -0.80 -16.59 9.83
C SER A 105 -0.31 -15.22 9.36
N TYR A 106 0.08 -14.37 10.31
CA TYR A 106 0.88 -13.18 10.02
C TYR A 106 2.37 -13.53 10.11
N ILE A 107 3.10 -13.33 9.00
CA ILE A 107 4.51 -13.68 8.89
C ILE A 107 5.33 -12.40 8.68
N CYS A 108 6.24 -12.09 9.63
CA CYS A 108 7.15 -10.96 9.48
C CYS A 108 8.41 -11.18 10.35
N ALA A 109 9.55 -11.34 9.71
CA ALA A 109 10.81 -11.66 10.35
C ALA A 109 11.57 -10.42 10.88
N ASN A 110 11.31 -9.25 10.31
CA ASN A 110 12.04 -8.03 10.66
C ASN A 110 11.32 -7.12 11.68
N ILE A 111 10.33 -7.68 12.41
CA ILE A 111 9.56 -6.99 13.45
C ILE A 111 9.85 -7.59 14.84
N PHE A 112 10.04 -6.73 15.84
CA PHE A 112 10.32 -7.11 17.23
C PHE A 112 9.37 -6.37 18.18
N PRO A 113 8.13 -6.84 18.33
CA PRO A 113 7.14 -6.22 19.20
C PRO A 113 7.49 -6.44 20.67
N SER A 114 7.17 -5.48 21.52
CA SER A 114 7.13 -5.71 22.96
C SER A 114 5.98 -6.65 23.32
N LYS A 115 6.00 -7.25 24.52
CA LYS A 115 4.90 -8.14 24.96
C LYS A 115 3.56 -7.39 25.05
N GLU A 116 3.62 -6.12 25.40
CA GLU A 116 2.44 -5.24 25.56
C GLU A 116 1.79 -4.90 24.21
N ALA A 117 2.52 -5.02 23.10
CA ALA A 117 1.97 -4.79 21.76
C ALA A 117 0.92 -5.83 21.36
N GLY A 118 0.88 -6.99 22.02
CA GLY A 118 -0.16 -8.01 21.82
C GLY A 118 -0.21 -8.61 20.42
N LEU A 119 0.88 -8.53 19.66
CA LEU A 119 0.98 -9.03 18.28
C LEU A 119 1.37 -10.51 18.25
N HIS A 120 0.63 -11.30 17.48
CA HIS A 120 0.90 -12.71 17.25
C HIS A 120 1.46 -12.89 15.84
N ILE A 121 2.77 -12.69 15.69
CA ILE A 121 3.50 -12.73 14.43
C ILE A 121 4.59 -13.80 14.54
N VAL A 122 4.75 -14.58 13.48
CA VAL A 122 5.85 -15.53 13.37
C VAL A 122 6.85 -15.03 12.31
N PRO A 123 8.17 -15.24 12.50
CA PRO A 123 9.15 -14.81 11.51
C PRO A 123 9.08 -15.63 10.21
N THR A 124 8.77 -16.92 10.35
CA THR A 124 8.69 -17.90 9.27
C THR A 124 7.61 -18.93 9.55
N LYS A 125 7.14 -19.60 8.51
CA LYS A 125 6.25 -20.76 8.62
C LYS A 125 6.57 -21.79 7.54
N VAL A 126 6.45 -23.08 7.86
CA VAL A 126 6.52 -24.17 6.90
C VAL A 126 5.12 -24.69 6.64
N PHE A 127 4.74 -24.80 5.38
CA PHE A 127 3.50 -25.43 4.91
C PHE A 127 3.84 -26.79 4.31
N ASP A 128 3.09 -27.80 4.68
CA ASP A 128 3.16 -29.13 4.07
C ASP A 128 2.15 -29.18 2.90
N VAL A 129 2.68 -29.36 1.69
CA VAL A 129 1.88 -29.50 0.48
C VAL A 129 2.10 -30.92 -0.06
N ASP A 130 1.24 -31.84 0.33
CA ASP A 130 1.32 -33.25 -0.03
C ASP A 130 2.69 -33.88 0.29
N GLY A 131 3.31 -33.49 1.41
CA GLY A 131 4.63 -33.91 1.86
C GLY A 131 5.81 -33.16 1.23
N LEU A 132 5.57 -32.05 0.52
CA LEU A 132 6.57 -31.03 0.16
C LEU A 132 6.59 -29.93 1.19
N LYS A 133 7.76 -29.55 1.67
CA LYS A 133 7.95 -28.46 2.66
C LYS A 133 8.14 -27.13 1.94
N VAL A 134 7.15 -26.27 2.03
CA VAL A 134 7.20 -24.91 1.51
C VAL A 134 7.49 -23.95 2.65
N GLY A 135 8.72 -23.44 2.70
CA GLY A 135 9.14 -22.45 3.71
C GLY A 135 8.77 -21.03 3.29
N VAL A 136 8.16 -20.28 4.20
CA VAL A 136 7.74 -18.90 3.96
C VAL A 136 8.39 -17.99 4.99
N ILE A 137 8.99 -16.90 4.53
CA ILE A 137 9.59 -15.81 5.32
C ILE A 137 8.81 -14.54 5.00
N GLY A 138 8.52 -13.67 5.95
CA GLY A 138 7.86 -12.39 5.70
C GLY A 138 8.75 -11.22 6.04
N VAL A 139 8.64 -10.09 5.31
CA VAL A 139 9.32 -8.83 5.63
C VAL A 139 8.45 -7.63 5.29
N VAL A 140 8.63 -6.54 6.06
CA VAL A 140 7.97 -5.24 5.86
C VAL A 140 9.01 -4.15 5.61
N GLN A 141 8.66 -3.17 4.80
CA GLN A 141 9.46 -1.99 4.50
C GLN A 141 9.86 -1.23 5.78
N VAL A 142 11.09 -0.69 5.77
CA VAL A 142 11.63 0.16 6.84
C VAL A 142 12.27 1.39 6.22
N ASN A 143 11.74 2.56 6.55
CA ASN A 143 12.22 3.85 6.06
C ASN A 143 13.49 4.33 6.81
N ALA A 144 14.00 5.50 6.42
CA ALA A 144 15.18 6.11 7.04
C ALA A 144 15.01 6.44 8.53
N GLN A 145 13.78 6.50 9.05
CA GLN A 145 13.48 6.69 10.48
C GLN A 145 13.43 5.36 11.27
N GLY A 146 13.74 4.23 10.62
CA GLY A 146 13.79 2.91 11.23
C GLY A 146 12.43 2.28 11.53
N ARG A 147 11.38 2.65 10.78
CA ARG A 147 10.02 2.12 10.90
C ARG A 147 9.33 2.04 9.53
N PRO A 148 8.21 1.31 9.38
CA PRO A 148 7.36 1.38 8.20
C PRO A 148 6.82 2.80 7.94
N ASP A 149 6.40 3.08 6.72
CA ASP A 149 5.77 4.35 6.34
C ASP A 149 4.36 4.45 6.95
N THR A 150 4.31 4.70 8.26
CA THR A 150 3.10 4.90 9.07
C THR A 150 3.34 5.96 10.14
N HIS A 151 2.26 6.42 10.81
CA HIS A 151 2.40 7.37 11.92
C HIS A 151 3.22 6.75 13.07
N PRO A 152 4.20 7.46 13.64
CA PRO A 152 5.10 6.90 14.66
C PRO A 152 4.39 6.37 15.90
N ASP A 153 3.25 6.97 16.26
CA ASP A 153 2.47 6.55 17.42
C ASP A 153 1.83 5.16 17.24
N ASN A 154 1.57 4.77 16.01
CA ASN A 154 0.97 3.47 15.69
C ASN A 154 1.94 2.29 15.88
N VAL A 155 3.23 2.57 15.95
CA VAL A 155 4.30 1.56 16.10
C VAL A 155 5.08 1.71 17.41
N LYS A 156 4.53 2.42 18.40
CA LYS A 156 5.14 2.50 19.74
C LYS A 156 5.31 1.10 20.34
N GLY A 157 6.49 0.84 20.90
CA GLY A 157 6.80 -0.47 21.49
C GLY A 157 7.16 -1.55 20.48
N ILE A 158 7.32 -1.19 19.19
CA ILE A 158 7.73 -2.10 18.13
C ILE A 158 9.08 -1.62 17.59
N ARG A 159 10.04 -2.53 17.49
CA ARG A 159 11.32 -2.29 16.80
C ARG A 159 11.31 -3.00 15.47
N PHE A 160 11.98 -2.41 14.48
CA PHE A 160 12.14 -2.97 13.16
C PHE A 160 13.63 -3.09 12.82
N ALA A 161 13.99 -4.10 12.03
CA ALA A 161 15.31 -4.22 11.43
C ALA A 161 15.20 -4.06 9.91
N LEU A 162 16.32 -3.70 9.28
CA LEU A 162 16.37 -3.64 7.82
C LEU A 162 16.11 -5.04 7.24
N PRO A 163 15.17 -5.18 6.28
CA PRO A 163 14.78 -6.46 5.70
C PRO A 163 15.97 -7.30 5.22
N LYS A 164 16.90 -6.69 4.48
CA LYS A 164 18.09 -7.35 3.95
C LYS A 164 18.92 -8.04 5.05
N ASN A 165 19.16 -7.37 6.17
CA ASN A 165 19.96 -7.91 7.26
C ASN A 165 19.28 -9.09 7.97
N ILE A 166 17.95 -9.13 7.93
CA ILE A 166 17.17 -10.20 8.56
C ILE A 166 17.07 -11.42 7.64
N VAL A 167 16.79 -11.24 6.36
CA VAL A 167 16.67 -12.35 5.39
C VAL A 167 17.95 -13.16 5.35
N ALA A 168 19.13 -12.54 5.44
CA ALA A 168 20.43 -13.23 5.49
C ALA A 168 20.51 -14.35 6.55
N GLN A 169 19.72 -14.27 7.62
CA GLN A 169 19.77 -15.22 8.74
C GLN A 169 18.99 -16.52 8.48
N TYR A 170 18.25 -16.60 7.36
CA TYR A 170 17.34 -17.71 7.07
C TYR A 170 17.84 -18.69 6.00
N GLU A 171 19.10 -18.61 5.58
CA GLU A 171 19.66 -19.57 4.62
C GLU A 171 19.61 -21.02 5.13
N GLU A 172 19.88 -21.23 6.43
CA GLU A 172 19.78 -22.57 7.03
C GLU A 172 18.33 -23.07 7.13
N PHE A 173 17.36 -22.17 7.32
CA PHE A 173 15.94 -22.49 7.24
C PHE A 173 15.57 -22.95 5.81
N SER A 174 16.08 -22.27 4.78
CA SER A 174 15.80 -22.63 3.39
C SER A 174 16.29 -24.04 3.04
N ARG A 175 17.44 -24.47 3.58
CA ARG A 175 17.99 -25.80 3.35
C ARG A 175 17.14 -26.95 3.89
N GLN A 176 16.17 -26.63 4.78
CA GLN A 176 15.22 -27.59 5.37
C GLN A 176 13.91 -27.67 4.58
N CYS A 177 13.76 -26.87 3.53
CA CYS A 177 12.57 -26.75 2.69
C CYS A 177 12.83 -27.23 1.26
N ASP A 178 11.78 -27.71 0.59
CA ASP A 178 11.80 -28.09 -0.83
C ASP A 178 11.60 -26.84 -1.74
N ALA A 179 10.98 -25.80 -1.21
CA ALA A 179 10.86 -24.46 -1.81
C ALA A 179 10.87 -23.40 -0.73
N THR A 180 11.47 -22.24 -1.01
CA THR A 180 11.54 -21.09 -0.08
C THR A 180 11.00 -19.84 -0.73
N ILE A 181 10.00 -19.24 -0.07
CA ILE A 181 9.23 -18.08 -0.54
C ILE A 181 9.46 -16.92 0.41
N LEU A 182 9.72 -15.74 -0.14
CA LEU A 182 9.70 -14.47 0.58
C LEU A 182 8.37 -13.76 0.29
N LEU A 183 7.54 -13.55 1.31
CA LEU A 183 6.43 -12.59 1.27
C LEU A 183 6.99 -11.21 1.60
N SER A 184 7.14 -10.39 0.59
CA SER A 184 7.90 -9.16 0.67
C SER A 184 7.02 -7.93 0.52
N HIS A 185 7.06 -7.04 1.51
CA HIS A 185 6.40 -5.73 1.40
C HIS A 185 7.42 -4.59 1.47
N ILE A 186 8.42 -4.61 0.55
CA ILE A 186 9.53 -3.64 0.55
C ILE A 186 9.65 -2.85 -0.75
N GLY A 187 8.96 -3.27 -1.79
CA GLY A 187 8.98 -2.65 -3.12
C GLY A 187 9.83 -3.43 -4.13
N TYR A 188 9.44 -3.30 -5.41
CA TYR A 188 9.98 -4.12 -6.50
C TYR A 188 11.50 -3.99 -6.68
N GLN A 189 12.03 -2.77 -6.57
CA GLN A 189 13.49 -2.57 -6.73
C GLN A 189 14.29 -3.24 -5.61
N ASP A 190 13.79 -3.17 -4.37
CA ASP A 190 14.41 -3.85 -3.23
C ASP A 190 14.23 -5.37 -3.33
N ASP A 191 13.13 -5.87 -3.93
CA ASP A 191 12.92 -7.29 -4.20
C ASP A 191 13.94 -7.84 -5.22
N ILE A 192 14.30 -7.05 -6.24
CA ILE A 192 15.40 -7.40 -7.17
C ILE A 192 16.72 -7.54 -6.40
N GLU A 193 17.04 -6.55 -5.54
CA GLU A 193 18.27 -6.62 -4.72
C GLU A 193 18.27 -7.85 -3.79
N MET A 194 17.12 -8.22 -3.23
CA MET A 194 16.97 -9.43 -2.43
C MET A 194 17.22 -10.70 -3.25
N ALA A 195 16.64 -10.80 -4.45
CA ALA A 195 16.81 -11.93 -5.34
C ALA A 195 18.29 -12.12 -5.77
N GLU A 196 18.95 -11.02 -6.11
CA GLU A 196 20.36 -11.04 -6.50
C GLU A 196 21.29 -11.41 -5.33
N THR A 197 20.94 -10.97 -4.11
CA THR A 197 21.75 -11.21 -2.90
C THR A 197 21.53 -12.62 -2.34
N TYR A 198 20.31 -13.17 -2.43
CA TYR A 198 19.90 -14.42 -1.80
C TYR A 198 19.34 -15.44 -2.82
N PRO A 199 20.19 -16.02 -3.69
CA PRO A 199 19.75 -16.96 -4.73
C PRO A 199 19.23 -18.30 -4.20
N TRP A 200 19.22 -18.51 -2.89
CA TRP A 200 18.57 -19.63 -2.23
C TRP A 200 17.06 -19.42 -2.04
N LEU A 201 16.54 -18.22 -2.32
CA LEU A 201 15.11 -17.99 -2.48
C LEU A 201 14.65 -18.55 -3.83
N ASP A 202 13.46 -19.15 -3.84
CA ASP A 202 12.86 -19.64 -5.08
C ASP A 202 11.88 -18.63 -5.67
N LEU A 203 11.16 -17.95 -4.81
CA LEU A 203 10.08 -17.04 -5.17
C LEU A 203 10.03 -15.84 -4.22
N ILE A 204 9.81 -14.65 -4.75
CA ILE A 204 9.43 -13.45 -4.00
C ILE A 204 8.03 -13.05 -4.46
N ILE A 205 7.08 -12.98 -3.51
CA ILE A 205 5.77 -12.38 -3.72
C ILE A 205 5.86 -10.97 -3.13
N GLY A 206 5.98 -9.97 -4.01
CA GLY A 206 6.27 -8.59 -3.66
C GLY A 206 5.01 -7.73 -3.46
N GLY A 207 5.21 -6.55 -2.88
CA GLY A 207 4.19 -5.51 -2.66
C GLY A 207 4.81 -4.12 -2.49
N HIS A 208 4.05 -3.17 -1.95
CA HIS A 208 4.42 -1.80 -1.58
C HIS A 208 4.49 -0.81 -2.76
N THR A 209 5.17 -1.11 -3.84
CA THR A 209 5.30 -0.19 -4.99
C THR A 209 4.19 -0.29 -6.02
N HIS A 210 3.25 -1.23 -5.84
CA HIS A 210 2.11 -1.44 -6.74
C HIS A 210 2.52 -1.70 -8.20
N THR A 211 3.67 -2.33 -8.41
CA THR A 211 4.22 -2.61 -9.74
C THR A 211 3.49 -3.78 -10.36
N GLN A 212 2.80 -3.56 -11.49
CA GLN A 212 2.20 -4.67 -12.23
C GLN A 212 3.27 -5.37 -13.05
N LEU A 213 3.68 -6.55 -12.60
CA LEU A 213 4.55 -7.44 -13.37
C LEU A 213 3.73 -8.30 -14.34
N THR A 214 4.41 -8.96 -15.26
CA THR A 214 3.82 -9.80 -16.31
C THR A 214 4.43 -11.20 -16.32
N GLU A 215 3.88 -12.07 -17.15
CA GLU A 215 4.38 -13.43 -17.34
C GLU A 215 5.80 -13.47 -17.94
N ASP A 216 6.22 -12.38 -18.57
CA ASP A 216 7.54 -12.23 -19.19
C ASP A 216 8.61 -11.70 -18.21
N GLU A 217 8.26 -11.52 -16.92
CA GLU A 217 9.21 -11.10 -15.90
C GLU A 217 10.42 -12.06 -15.85
N PRO A 218 11.66 -11.55 -16.03
CA PRO A 218 12.83 -12.40 -16.00
C PRO A 218 13.10 -12.95 -14.60
N LEU A 219 13.78 -14.10 -14.52
CA LEU A 219 14.32 -14.56 -13.25
C LEU A 219 15.54 -13.73 -12.85
N HIS A 220 15.50 -13.14 -11.66
CA HIS A 220 16.60 -12.41 -11.07
C HIS A 220 17.50 -13.37 -10.27
N ASN A 221 18.69 -13.65 -10.78
CA ASN A 221 19.62 -14.65 -10.21
C ASN A 221 18.93 -16.03 -9.92
N GLY A 222 18.00 -16.41 -10.79
CA GLY A 222 17.23 -17.65 -10.64
C GLY A 222 15.98 -17.56 -9.76
N VAL A 223 15.72 -16.43 -9.11
CA VAL A 223 14.53 -16.18 -8.27
C VAL A 223 13.40 -15.57 -9.12
N LEU A 224 12.19 -16.12 -9.01
CA LEU A 224 11.00 -15.51 -9.61
C LEU A 224 10.48 -14.41 -8.69
N ILE A 225 10.19 -13.22 -9.26
CA ILE A 225 9.52 -12.14 -8.54
C ILE A 225 8.13 -11.94 -9.12
N THR A 226 7.11 -11.79 -8.29
CA THR A 226 5.74 -11.47 -8.70
C THR A 226 5.22 -10.30 -7.89
N GLN A 227 4.51 -9.37 -8.54
CA GLN A 227 3.79 -8.28 -7.89
C GLN A 227 2.62 -7.87 -8.77
N ASN A 228 1.49 -7.53 -8.16
CA ASN A 228 0.32 -6.98 -8.83
C ASN A 228 0.18 -5.48 -8.51
N LYS A 229 -0.52 -4.76 -9.38
CA LYS A 229 -1.02 -3.44 -9.07
C LYS A 229 -1.98 -3.52 -7.88
N ASN A 230 -2.06 -2.43 -7.11
CA ASN A 230 -2.94 -2.36 -5.93
C ASN A 230 -4.43 -2.50 -6.27
N LYS A 231 -5.24 -2.76 -5.23
CA LYS A 231 -6.71 -2.87 -5.29
C LYS A 231 -7.24 -4.02 -6.17
N LEU A 232 -6.48 -5.12 -6.26
CA LEU A 232 -6.92 -6.39 -6.89
C LEU A 232 -7.41 -6.28 -8.34
N PRO A 233 -6.76 -5.54 -9.26
CA PRO A 233 -7.13 -5.66 -10.67
C PRO A 233 -6.77 -7.03 -11.22
N LYS A 234 -5.68 -7.62 -10.71
CA LYS A 234 -5.21 -8.98 -11.02
C LYS A 234 -4.77 -9.70 -9.75
N VAL A 235 -4.72 -11.02 -9.83
CA VAL A 235 -4.07 -11.92 -8.88
C VAL A 235 -3.13 -12.84 -9.63
N THR A 236 -2.13 -13.41 -8.95
CA THR A 236 -1.13 -14.25 -9.62
C THR A 236 -1.28 -15.71 -9.20
N HIS A 237 -1.50 -16.60 -10.17
CA HIS A 237 -1.37 -18.03 -9.98
C HIS A 237 0.07 -18.45 -10.29
N ILE A 238 0.76 -19.00 -9.30
CA ILE A 238 2.17 -19.40 -9.39
C ILE A 238 2.27 -20.91 -9.33
N THR A 239 3.09 -21.50 -10.20
CA THR A 239 3.42 -22.91 -10.20
C THR A 239 4.92 -23.07 -9.97
N LEU A 240 5.29 -23.78 -8.90
CA LEU A 240 6.66 -24.21 -8.63
C LEU A 240 6.77 -25.72 -8.90
N THR A 241 7.59 -26.12 -9.88
CA THR A 241 7.86 -27.52 -10.20
C THR A 241 9.05 -28.00 -9.38
N ILE A 242 8.85 -29.03 -8.56
CA ILE A 242 9.84 -29.57 -7.62
C ILE A 242 10.28 -30.97 -8.06
N LYS A 243 11.59 -31.18 -8.09
CA LYS A 243 12.22 -32.47 -8.41
C LYS A 243 13.38 -32.71 -7.46
N LYS A 244 13.38 -33.86 -6.78
CA LYS A 244 14.42 -34.25 -5.80
C LYS A 244 14.65 -33.19 -4.70
N GLY A 245 13.56 -32.60 -4.17
CA GLY A 245 13.63 -31.59 -3.11
C GLY A 245 14.21 -30.25 -3.55
N LYS A 246 14.11 -29.90 -4.84
CA LYS A 246 14.55 -28.61 -5.38
C LYS A 246 13.58 -28.10 -6.43
N VAL A 247 13.37 -26.81 -6.46
CA VAL A 247 12.59 -26.13 -7.49
C VAL A 247 13.38 -26.16 -8.82
N VAL A 248 12.78 -26.73 -9.85
CA VAL A 248 13.37 -26.87 -11.19
C VAL A 248 12.59 -26.09 -12.26
N GLY A 249 11.38 -25.65 -11.94
CA GLY A 249 10.53 -24.83 -12.84
C GLY A 249 9.72 -23.82 -12.03
N LYS A 250 9.54 -22.65 -12.61
CA LYS A 250 8.80 -21.53 -12.01
C LYS A 250 7.95 -20.87 -13.08
N LYS A 251 6.68 -20.67 -12.81
CA LYS A 251 5.74 -20.01 -13.73
C LYS A 251 4.79 -19.11 -12.94
N ALA A 252 4.47 -17.93 -13.47
CA ALA A 252 3.43 -17.03 -12.98
C ALA A 252 2.41 -16.78 -14.09
N GLU A 253 1.13 -16.78 -13.74
CA GLU A 253 0.00 -16.46 -14.61
C GLU A 253 -0.87 -15.40 -13.92
N TYR A 254 -1.10 -14.28 -14.59
CA TYR A 254 -1.85 -13.15 -14.03
C TYR A 254 -3.31 -13.20 -14.46
N ILE A 255 -4.20 -13.44 -13.48
CA ILE A 255 -5.64 -13.59 -13.69
C ILE A 255 -6.31 -12.25 -13.43
N ASP A 256 -7.04 -11.71 -14.40
CA ASP A 256 -7.83 -10.49 -14.23
C ASP A 256 -9.06 -10.76 -13.36
N VAL A 257 -9.15 -10.06 -12.22
CA VAL A 257 -10.21 -10.27 -11.24
C VAL A 257 -11.52 -9.68 -11.72
N LYS A 258 -11.49 -8.45 -12.27
CA LYS A 258 -12.71 -7.74 -12.66
C LYS A 258 -13.45 -8.43 -13.81
N SER A 259 -12.72 -9.02 -14.74
CA SER A 259 -13.29 -9.73 -15.90
C SER A 259 -13.61 -11.20 -15.62
N PHE A 260 -13.30 -11.72 -14.42
CA PHE A 260 -13.61 -13.10 -14.09
C PHE A 260 -15.14 -13.31 -14.08
N PRO A 261 -15.65 -14.32 -14.83
CA PRO A 261 -17.08 -14.39 -15.16
C PRO A 261 -17.97 -14.85 -14.01
N VAL A 262 -17.38 -15.40 -12.94
CA VAL A 262 -18.09 -16.00 -11.81
C VAL A 262 -17.82 -15.19 -10.54
N LYS A 263 -18.82 -15.12 -9.67
CA LYS A 263 -18.75 -14.54 -8.33
C LYS A 263 -19.19 -15.56 -7.29
N SER A 264 -18.50 -15.60 -6.15
CA SER A 264 -18.99 -16.33 -4.98
C SER A 264 -20.19 -15.60 -4.40
N ARG A 265 -21.36 -16.25 -4.40
CA ARG A 265 -22.60 -15.67 -3.84
C ARG A 265 -22.49 -15.40 -2.34
N MET A 266 -21.84 -16.29 -1.59
CA MET A 266 -21.63 -16.11 -0.16
C MET A 266 -20.82 -14.84 0.12
N VAL A 267 -19.69 -14.69 -0.57
CA VAL A 267 -18.81 -13.53 -0.41
C VAL A 267 -19.49 -12.23 -0.87
N GLU A 268 -20.32 -12.28 -1.92
CA GLU A 268 -21.13 -11.14 -2.36
C GLU A 268 -22.09 -10.67 -1.25
N VAL A 269 -22.80 -11.60 -0.59
CA VAL A 269 -23.67 -11.28 0.54
C VAL A 269 -22.88 -10.69 1.73
N MET A 270 -21.68 -11.20 2.01
CA MET A 270 -20.83 -10.62 3.05
C MET A 270 -20.41 -9.19 2.72
N VAL A 271 -19.98 -8.93 1.49
CA VAL A 271 -19.61 -7.58 1.04
C VAL A 271 -20.79 -6.62 1.12
N ASP A 272 -21.97 -7.03 0.66
CA ASP A 272 -23.21 -6.24 0.77
C ASP A 272 -23.53 -5.91 2.23
N TYR A 273 -23.37 -6.85 3.14
CA TYR A 273 -23.59 -6.64 4.58
C TYR A 273 -22.61 -5.59 5.14
N PHE A 274 -21.34 -5.68 4.83
CA PHE A 274 -20.32 -4.74 5.32
C PHE A 274 -20.48 -3.34 4.73
N SER A 275 -20.90 -3.25 3.48
CA SER A 275 -21.06 -1.99 2.74
C SER A 275 -22.40 -1.27 3.04
N ASN A 276 -23.35 -1.93 3.70
CA ASN A 276 -24.68 -1.37 3.91
C ASN A 276 -24.74 -0.40 5.11
N ASN A 277 -24.02 0.72 5.00
CA ASN A 277 -24.08 1.81 5.99
C ASN A 277 -24.72 3.06 5.35
N PRO A 278 -25.89 3.54 5.85
CA PRO A 278 -26.55 4.71 5.33
C PRO A 278 -25.68 5.99 5.31
N MET A 279 -24.72 6.11 6.24
CA MET A 279 -23.80 7.24 6.30
C MET A 279 -22.99 7.37 5.01
N PHE A 280 -22.60 6.25 4.40
CA PHE A 280 -21.79 6.26 3.17
C PHE A 280 -22.54 6.86 1.98
N LYS A 281 -23.87 6.80 1.97
CA LYS A 281 -24.75 7.29 0.90
C LYS A 281 -25.09 8.78 1.04
N ARG A 282 -24.69 9.43 2.15
CA ARG A 282 -24.93 10.86 2.36
C ARG A 282 -24.19 11.66 1.30
N VAL A 283 -24.91 12.46 0.51
CA VAL A 283 -24.36 13.40 -0.45
C VAL A 283 -23.81 14.63 0.28
N VAL A 284 -22.58 15.01 -0.02
CA VAL A 284 -21.88 16.16 0.58
C VAL A 284 -21.47 17.23 -0.45
N GLY A 285 -21.69 16.96 -1.74
CA GLY A 285 -21.41 17.89 -2.82
C GLY A 285 -21.72 17.28 -4.18
N TYR A 286 -21.44 18.03 -5.23
CA TYR A 286 -21.62 17.60 -6.62
C TYR A 286 -20.43 17.99 -7.48
N ALA A 287 -19.81 17.04 -8.17
CA ALA A 287 -18.74 17.28 -9.12
C ALA A 287 -19.31 17.61 -10.50
N GLU A 288 -19.21 18.86 -10.94
CA GLU A 288 -19.67 19.31 -12.26
C GLU A 288 -18.72 18.85 -13.37
N THR A 289 -17.45 18.66 -13.04
CA THR A 289 -16.43 18.12 -13.95
C THR A 289 -15.71 16.95 -13.28
N PRO A 290 -15.22 15.93 -14.04
CA PRO A 290 -14.52 14.81 -13.44
C PRO A 290 -13.14 15.22 -12.93
N PHE A 291 -12.71 14.63 -11.82
CA PHE A 291 -11.31 14.58 -11.40
C PHE A 291 -10.73 13.29 -11.96
N LYS A 292 -9.82 13.39 -12.94
CA LYS A 292 -9.33 12.25 -13.72
C LYS A 292 -8.09 11.60 -13.13
N THR A 293 -7.40 12.32 -12.24
CA THR A 293 -6.13 11.90 -11.67
C THR A 293 -6.13 12.08 -10.16
N LYS A 294 -5.31 11.28 -9.50
CA LYS A 294 -5.04 11.40 -8.07
C LYS A 294 -4.48 12.79 -7.70
N ASP A 295 -3.68 13.39 -8.57
CA ASP A 295 -3.13 14.72 -8.34
C ASP A 295 -4.20 15.80 -8.28
N GLU A 296 -5.21 15.72 -9.15
CA GLU A 296 -6.35 16.65 -9.11
C GLU A 296 -7.13 16.54 -7.78
N LEU A 297 -7.26 15.32 -7.24
CA LEU A 297 -7.87 15.07 -5.94
C LEU A 297 -6.98 15.55 -4.77
N ASN A 298 -5.66 15.41 -4.89
CA ASN A 298 -4.73 15.99 -3.92
C ASN A 298 -4.89 17.53 -3.85
N TYR A 299 -5.07 18.20 -5.00
CA TYR A 299 -5.31 19.66 -5.01
C TYR A 299 -6.67 20.03 -4.43
N LEU A 300 -7.71 19.22 -4.63
CA LEU A 300 -8.99 19.39 -3.95
C LEU A 300 -8.81 19.34 -2.42
N MET A 301 -8.02 18.40 -1.92
CA MET A 301 -7.69 18.31 -0.50
C MET A 301 -6.89 19.54 -0.03
N CYS A 302 -5.89 19.99 -0.81
CA CYS A 302 -5.13 21.19 -0.51
C CYS A 302 -6.04 22.44 -0.44
N GLU A 303 -6.99 22.59 -1.35
CA GLU A 303 -7.95 23.69 -1.33
C GLU A 303 -8.87 23.65 -0.12
N ALA A 304 -9.31 22.44 0.29
CA ALA A 304 -10.08 22.27 1.51
C ALA A 304 -9.29 22.73 2.74
N PHE A 305 -8.00 22.38 2.83
CA PHE A 305 -7.12 22.81 3.93
C PHE A 305 -6.89 24.32 3.94
N LEU A 306 -6.69 24.94 2.76
CA LEU A 306 -6.58 26.41 2.66
C LEU A 306 -7.83 27.10 3.18
N HIS A 307 -8.99 26.65 2.71
CA HIS A 307 -10.27 27.28 3.02
C HIS A 307 -10.65 27.11 4.48
N GLU A 308 -10.74 25.87 4.94
CA GLU A 308 -11.19 25.54 6.30
C GLU A 308 -10.18 25.96 7.38
N GLY A 309 -8.89 25.88 7.05
CA GLY A 309 -7.82 26.31 7.94
C GLY A 309 -7.53 27.80 7.88
N GLN A 310 -8.16 28.56 6.96
CA GLN A 310 -7.83 29.97 6.69
C GLN A 310 -6.30 30.17 6.58
N ALA A 311 -5.64 29.28 5.81
CA ALA A 311 -4.20 29.21 5.70
C ALA A 311 -3.66 30.02 4.51
N ASP A 312 -2.39 30.47 4.61
CA ASP A 312 -1.68 31.04 3.47
C ASP A 312 -1.25 29.92 2.49
N ILE A 313 -0.83 28.77 3.05
CA ILE A 313 -0.30 27.63 2.31
C ILE A 313 -0.91 26.35 2.89
N SER A 314 -1.22 25.39 2.04
CA SER A 314 -1.52 24.01 2.47
C SER A 314 -0.54 23.02 1.84
N ILE A 315 -0.22 21.94 2.56
CA ILE A 315 0.69 20.89 2.12
C ILE A 315 0.06 19.51 2.37
N VAL A 316 -0.06 18.69 1.33
CA VAL A 316 -0.60 17.33 1.41
C VAL A 316 0.38 16.35 0.76
N ASN A 317 0.73 15.28 1.46
CA ASN A 317 1.56 14.23 0.88
C ASN A 317 0.78 13.46 -0.20
N ASN A 318 1.46 13.07 -1.29
CA ASN A 318 0.82 12.36 -2.40
C ASN A 318 0.12 11.05 -1.97
N GLY A 319 0.68 10.35 -0.99
CA GLY A 319 0.07 9.16 -0.39
C GLY A 319 -1.16 9.44 0.49
N GLY A 320 -1.41 10.69 0.87
CA GLY A 320 -2.52 11.12 1.73
C GLY A 320 -3.89 10.99 1.08
N VAL A 321 -3.96 11.00 -0.24
CA VAL A 321 -5.19 10.77 -1.01
C VAL A 321 -5.17 9.37 -1.60
N ARG A 322 -6.25 8.58 -1.40
CA ARG A 322 -6.31 7.16 -1.77
C ARG A 322 -7.30 6.85 -2.90
N LEU A 323 -8.10 7.83 -3.30
CA LEU A 323 -8.97 7.72 -4.48
C LEU A 323 -8.18 8.15 -5.73
N ASP A 324 -8.31 7.41 -6.82
CA ASP A 324 -7.53 7.66 -8.05
C ASP A 324 -8.24 8.65 -8.99
N SER A 325 -9.56 8.70 -8.95
CA SER A 325 -10.40 9.59 -9.77
C SER A 325 -11.78 9.76 -9.15
N LEU A 326 -12.49 10.83 -9.52
CA LEU A 326 -13.87 11.07 -9.15
C LEU A 326 -14.67 11.46 -10.39
N ALA A 327 -15.76 10.74 -10.66
CA ALA A 327 -16.63 10.99 -11.82
C ALA A 327 -17.49 12.26 -11.60
N VAL A 328 -18.12 12.75 -12.67
CA VAL A 328 -19.19 13.74 -12.58
C VAL A 328 -20.39 13.14 -11.85
N GLY A 329 -20.97 13.87 -10.91
CA GLY A 329 -22.13 13.42 -10.15
C GLY A 329 -22.06 13.79 -8.67
N ASP A 330 -22.95 13.18 -7.90
CA ASP A 330 -22.99 13.33 -6.45
C ASP A 330 -21.68 12.85 -5.81
N ILE A 331 -21.16 13.65 -4.89
CA ILE A 331 -20.03 13.28 -4.04
C ILE A 331 -20.61 12.81 -2.71
N THR A 332 -20.33 11.56 -2.36
CA THR A 332 -20.85 10.94 -1.16
C THR A 332 -19.83 10.93 -0.02
N MET A 333 -20.28 10.66 1.21
CA MET A 333 -19.37 10.41 2.33
C MET A 333 -18.45 9.21 2.07
N GLN A 334 -18.89 8.24 1.28
CA GLN A 334 -18.03 7.13 0.87
C GLN A 334 -16.84 7.61 0.04
N ASP A 335 -17.07 8.55 -0.90
CA ASP A 335 -16.01 9.13 -1.72
C ASP A 335 -15.01 9.92 -0.86
N VAL A 336 -15.49 10.76 0.06
CA VAL A 336 -14.64 11.54 0.99
C VAL A 336 -13.78 10.59 1.83
N LEU A 337 -14.37 9.58 2.44
CA LEU A 337 -13.66 8.63 3.31
C LEU A 337 -12.76 7.66 2.53
N SER A 338 -13.08 7.40 1.26
CA SER A 338 -12.20 6.67 0.35
C SER A 338 -11.00 7.52 -0.10
N MET A 339 -11.21 8.85 -0.18
CA MET A 339 -10.14 9.81 -0.49
C MET A 339 -9.17 9.97 0.68
N ASP A 340 -9.68 10.08 1.90
CA ASP A 340 -8.90 10.29 3.13
C ASP A 340 -9.29 9.28 4.23
N PRO A 341 -8.77 8.05 4.19
CA PRO A 341 -9.13 6.99 5.13
C PRO A 341 -8.28 6.96 6.42
N PHE A 342 -7.38 7.93 6.63
CA PHE A 342 -6.30 7.82 7.63
C PHE A 342 -6.62 8.34 9.02
N TYR A 343 -7.78 8.96 9.25
CA TYR A 343 -8.12 9.62 10.51
C TYR A 343 -7.09 10.68 10.95
N ASN A 344 -6.36 11.27 9.99
CA ASN A 344 -5.45 12.36 10.29
C ASN A 344 -6.20 13.55 10.87
N GLU A 345 -5.57 14.24 11.82
CA GLU A 345 -6.00 15.57 12.26
C GLU A 345 -5.34 16.63 11.38
N ALA A 346 -6.06 17.72 11.16
CA ALA A 346 -5.48 18.91 10.57
C ALA A 346 -4.56 19.60 11.57
N VAL A 347 -3.39 20.01 11.11
CA VAL A 347 -2.35 20.65 11.93
C VAL A 347 -2.00 22.00 11.32
N GLU A 348 -2.03 23.04 12.15
CA GLU A 348 -1.55 24.37 11.82
C GLU A 348 -0.09 24.54 12.25
N MET A 349 0.73 25.13 11.39
CA MET A 349 2.14 25.43 11.61
C MET A 349 2.45 26.84 11.09
N HIS A 350 3.40 27.53 11.71
CA HIS A 350 3.93 28.81 11.23
C HIS A 350 5.35 28.59 10.71
N LEU A 351 5.51 28.55 9.40
CA LEU A 351 6.76 28.17 8.74
C LEU A 351 7.27 29.28 7.84
N THR A 352 8.59 29.48 7.82
CA THR A 352 9.23 30.33 6.82
C THR A 352 9.14 29.70 5.43
N GLY A 353 9.21 30.52 4.37
CA GLY A 353 9.24 29.99 3.00
C GLY A 353 10.44 29.06 2.77
N GLU A 354 11.57 29.26 3.45
CA GLU A 354 12.72 28.37 3.43
C GLU A 354 12.39 26.99 4.02
N GLU A 355 11.70 26.94 5.16
CA GLU A 355 11.24 25.68 5.79
C GLU A 355 10.24 24.95 4.91
N ILE A 356 9.32 25.66 4.24
CA ILE A 356 8.40 25.07 3.27
C ILE A 356 9.17 24.40 2.13
N LEU A 357 10.14 25.09 1.52
CA LEU A 357 11.00 24.52 0.48
C LEU A 357 11.79 23.30 0.99
N LYS A 358 12.27 23.37 2.24
CA LYS A 358 12.98 22.25 2.87
C LYS A 358 12.07 21.03 3.06
N ILE A 359 10.80 21.23 3.44
CA ILE A 359 9.80 20.16 3.51
C ILE A 359 9.67 19.50 2.13
N LEU A 360 9.41 20.28 1.08
CA LEU A 360 9.20 19.78 -0.28
C LEU A 360 10.42 19.00 -0.77
N THR A 361 11.62 19.55 -0.61
CA THR A 361 12.86 18.95 -1.07
C THR A 361 13.20 17.67 -0.31
N THR A 362 13.08 17.69 1.02
CA THR A 362 13.44 16.55 1.87
C THR A 362 12.43 15.41 1.71
N TYR A 363 11.13 15.73 1.73
CA TYR A 363 10.09 14.72 1.64
C TYR A 363 10.00 14.07 0.26
N SER A 364 10.27 14.82 -0.83
CA SER A 364 10.26 14.29 -2.18
C SER A 364 11.29 13.18 -2.43
N ARG A 365 12.35 13.13 -1.63
CA ARG A 365 13.46 12.18 -1.82
C ARG A 365 14.04 12.20 -3.25
N GLY A 366 13.90 13.33 -3.94
CA GLY A 366 14.34 13.50 -5.34
C GLY A 366 13.39 12.91 -6.39
N SER A 367 12.16 12.54 -6.02
CA SER A 367 11.13 11.98 -6.89
C SER A 367 9.93 12.92 -6.99
N LEU A 368 9.44 13.14 -8.20
CA LEU A 368 8.20 13.89 -8.46
C LEU A 368 6.98 13.17 -7.85
N TYR A 369 6.98 11.84 -7.87
CA TYR A 369 5.93 11.02 -7.27
C TYR A 369 5.79 11.29 -5.77
N HIS A 370 6.90 11.40 -5.04
CA HIS A 370 6.90 11.66 -3.60
C HIS A 370 6.73 13.14 -3.24
N LEU A 371 6.85 14.05 -4.21
CA LEU A 371 6.71 15.48 -3.94
C LEU A 371 5.32 15.80 -3.34
N PRO A 372 5.24 16.45 -2.15
CA PRO A 372 3.97 16.87 -1.60
C PRO A 372 3.28 17.90 -2.52
N ARG A 373 1.96 17.86 -2.56
CA ARG A 373 1.17 18.86 -3.28
C ARG A 373 0.94 20.07 -2.38
N VAL A 374 1.01 21.25 -2.98
CA VAL A 374 0.93 22.55 -2.29
C VAL A 374 -0.16 23.39 -2.96
N ALA A 375 -1.01 24.05 -2.17
CA ALA A 375 -1.85 25.13 -2.67
C ALA A 375 -1.58 26.41 -1.85
N GLY A 376 -2.00 27.57 -2.40
CA GLY A 376 -1.58 28.89 -1.92
C GLY A 376 -0.27 29.38 -2.54
N ALA A 377 0.47 28.49 -3.22
CA ALA A 377 1.66 28.80 -4.03
C ALA A 377 1.67 27.94 -5.29
N VAL A 378 2.42 28.34 -6.31
CA VAL A 378 2.69 27.55 -7.52
C VAL A 378 4.05 26.88 -7.36
N CYS A 379 4.08 25.56 -7.40
CA CYS A 379 5.30 24.77 -7.35
C CYS A 379 5.82 24.54 -8.78
N GLU A 380 6.94 25.16 -9.13
CA GLU A 380 7.64 24.95 -10.39
C GLU A 380 8.73 23.91 -10.18
N VAL A 381 8.64 22.80 -10.90
CA VAL A 381 9.58 21.69 -10.78
C VAL A 381 10.26 21.41 -12.11
N THR A 382 11.55 21.07 -12.05
CA THR A 382 12.31 20.59 -13.20
C THR A 382 12.65 19.13 -12.97
N VAL A 383 12.33 18.28 -13.95
CA VAL A 383 12.65 16.86 -13.94
C VAL A 383 13.75 16.54 -14.96
N ASP A 384 14.49 15.46 -14.72
CA ASP A 384 15.52 14.99 -15.64
C ASP A 384 14.86 14.36 -16.88
N LYS A 385 15.07 14.97 -18.05
CA LYS A 385 14.56 14.44 -19.33
C LYS A 385 15.15 13.09 -19.72
N ASN A 386 16.31 12.73 -19.15
CA ASN A 386 16.99 11.47 -19.41
C ASN A 386 16.52 10.36 -18.45
N ASP A 387 15.71 10.68 -17.47
CA ASP A 387 15.08 9.70 -16.60
C ASP A 387 13.92 9.03 -17.33
N GLU A 388 13.91 7.69 -17.40
CA GLU A 388 12.93 6.90 -18.16
C GLU A 388 11.48 7.23 -17.76
N HIS A 389 11.26 7.48 -16.47
CA HIS A 389 9.94 7.77 -15.92
C HIS A 389 9.66 9.26 -15.74
N LYS A 390 10.66 10.14 -16.05
CA LYS A 390 10.59 11.58 -15.83
C LYS A 390 10.21 11.95 -14.40
N ASP A 391 10.65 11.15 -13.45
CA ASP A 391 10.33 11.27 -12.03
C ASP A 391 11.46 11.96 -11.22
N ARG A 392 12.71 11.88 -11.69
CA ARG A 392 13.86 12.43 -10.99
C ARG A 392 13.84 13.95 -10.99
N LEU A 393 13.71 14.54 -9.78
CA LEU A 393 13.71 15.98 -9.58
C LEU A 393 15.13 16.56 -9.69
N LYS A 394 15.27 17.63 -10.47
CA LYS A 394 16.48 18.50 -10.54
C LYS A 394 16.33 19.75 -9.70
N SER A 395 15.15 20.39 -9.71
CA SER A 395 14.90 21.60 -8.93
C SER A 395 13.45 21.74 -8.54
N ILE A 396 13.22 22.42 -7.41
CA ILE A 396 11.91 22.83 -6.92
C ILE A 396 11.97 24.33 -6.62
N ARG A 397 11.01 25.08 -7.11
CA ARG A 397 10.84 26.52 -6.84
C ARG A 397 9.38 26.81 -6.50
N LEU A 398 9.17 27.80 -5.65
CA LEU A 398 7.83 28.30 -5.34
C LEU A 398 7.66 29.69 -5.94
N LYS A 399 6.45 29.96 -6.44
CA LYS A 399 5.96 31.25 -6.87
C LYS A 399 4.66 31.57 -6.13
N THR A 400 4.35 32.85 -6.00
CA THR A 400 3.02 33.24 -5.57
C THR A 400 1.98 32.90 -6.64
N PRO A 401 0.67 32.80 -6.33
CA PRO A 401 -0.37 32.51 -7.31
C PRO A 401 -0.42 33.50 -8.50
N ASP A 402 0.02 34.75 -8.30
CA ASP A 402 0.14 35.77 -9.34
C ASP A 402 1.49 35.73 -10.09
N GLY A 403 2.35 34.74 -9.79
CA GLY A 403 3.58 34.43 -10.50
C GLY A 403 4.81 35.21 -10.04
N GLN A 404 4.72 35.98 -8.93
CA GLN A 404 5.88 36.68 -8.36
C GLN A 404 6.81 35.71 -7.61
N GLU A 405 8.00 36.18 -7.24
CA GLU A 405 8.93 35.40 -6.42
C GLU A 405 8.34 35.13 -5.04
N PHE A 406 8.45 33.88 -4.59
CA PHE A 406 8.00 33.47 -3.27
C PHE A 406 8.98 33.97 -2.19
N ASP A 407 8.50 34.70 -1.20
CA ASP A 407 9.34 35.24 -0.15
C ASP A 407 9.75 34.12 0.83
N ILE A 408 10.99 33.65 0.71
CA ILE A 408 11.52 32.55 1.56
C ILE A 408 11.74 32.95 3.02
N HIS A 409 11.80 34.25 3.34
CA HIS A 409 12.03 34.76 4.69
C HIS A 409 10.74 35.10 5.43
N LYS A 410 9.63 35.24 4.70
CA LYS A 410 8.30 35.48 5.29
C LYS A 410 7.82 34.22 6.00
N THR A 411 7.18 34.40 7.16
CA THR A 411 6.45 33.32 7.84
C THR A 411 5.03 33.22 7.30
N TYR A 412 4.63 32.00 6.98
CA TYR A 412 3.32 31.63 6.44
C TYR A 412 2.57 30.77 7.43
N LYS A 413 1.27 30.96 7.53
CA LYS A 413 0.36 30.03 8.18
C LYS A 413 0.16 28.84 7.25
N VAL A 414 0.62 27.67 7.66
CA VAL A 414 0.57 26.42 6.89
C VAL A 414 -0.42 25.47 7.54
N VAL A 415 -1.31 24.85 6.76
CA VAL A 415 -2.13 23.74 7.22
C VAL A 415 -1.75 22.46 6.48
N THR A 416 -1.58 21.41 7.25
CA THR A 416 -1.23 20.08 6.77
C THR A 416 -1.92 18.99 7.60
N ASN A 417 -1.68 17.71 7.32
CA ASN A 417 -2.17 16.60 8.14
C ASN A 417 -1.16 16.16 9.20
N SER A 418 -1.63 15.48 10.24
CA SER A 418 -0.81 15.02 11.36
C SER A 418 0.31 14.06 10.94
N TYR A 419 0.14 13.30 9.87
CA TYR A 419 1.18 12.45 9.30
C TYR A 419 2.35 13.29 8.75
N MET A 420 2.06 14.28 7.90
CA MET A 420 3.08 15.20 7.36
C MET A 420 3.79 15.96 8.47
N GLN A 421 3.05 16.50 9.44
CA GLN A 421 3.62 17.16 10.61
C GLN A 421 4.62 16.24 11.33
N SER A 422 4.24 14.98 11.58
CA SER A 422 5.12 14.02 12.26
C SER A 422 6.38 13.68 11.45
N ALA A 423 6.27 13.67 10.12
CA ALA A 423 7.39 13.39 9.22
C ALA A 423 8.36 14.59 9.14
N CYS A 424 7.87 15.81 9.31
CA CYS A 424 8.63 17.04 9.08
C CYS A 424 9.17 17.71 10.36
N LYS A 425 8.63 17.36 11.54
CA LYS A 425 8.92 18.06 12.81
C LYS A 425 10.39 18.16 13.21
N SER A 426 11.25 17.31 12.69
CA SER A 426 12.67 17.30 13.04
C SER A 426 13.50 18.37 12.32
N TYR A 427 12.93 19.03 11.29
CA TYR A 427 13.64 19.99 10.44
C TYR A 427 12.87 21.29 10.19
N VAL A 428 11.85 21.54 10.99
CA VAL A 428 11.12 22.81 11.05
C VAL A 428 11.16 23.39 12.45
N SER A 429 11.00 24.70 12.58
CA SER A 429 11.09 25.42 13.86
C SER A 429 9.79 25.31 14.66
N ASP A 430 8.62 25.35 14.00
CA ASP A 430 7.32 25.21 14.65
C ASP A 430 6.85 23.75 14.56
N PRO A 431 6.68 23.05 15.71
CA PRO A 431 6.16 21.69 15.73
C PRO A 431 4.68 21.58 15.31
N GLY A 432 3.97 22.71 15.20
CA GLY A 432 2.55 22.78 14.90
C GLY A 432 1.64 22.37 16.06
N HIS A 433 0.37 22.68 15.90
CA HIS A 433 -0.68 22.26 16.83
C HIS A 433 -1.89 21.71 16.07
N SER A 434 -2.56 20.71 16.65
CA SER A 434 -3.79 20.15 16.08
C SER A 434 -4.92 21.18 16.12
N LEU A 435 -5.66 21.26 15.04
CA LEU A 435 -6.91 22.01 14.99
C LEU A 435 -8.10 21.23 15.60
N ASN A 436 -7.86 20.01 16.12
CA ASN A 436 -8.86 19.11 16.70
C ASN A 436 -10.01 18.79 15.72
N ILE A 437 -9.72 18.77 14.45
CA ILE A 437 -10.63 18.38 13.38
C ILE A 437 -9.94 17.36 12.47
N GLN A 438 -10.65 16.30 12.10
CA GLN A 438 -10.14 15.32 11.12
C GLN A 438 -10.09 15.94 9.72
N THR A 439 -9.08 15.59 8.96
CA THR A 439 -8.88 16.09 7.59
C THR A 439 -10.03 15.71 6.65
N SER A 440 -10.64 14.54 6.82
CA SER A 440 -11.85 14.15 6.10
C SER A 440 -13.08 15.02 6.45
N VAL A 441 -13.16 15.53 7.69
CA VAL A 441 -14.22 16.47 8.10
C VAL A 441 -13.98 17.83 7.46
N MET A 442 -12.73 18.33 7.40
CA MET A 442 -12.42 19.58 6.67
C MET A 442 -12.83 19.47 5.20
N LEU A 443 -12.48 18.35 4.54
CA LEU A 443 -12.91 18.13 3.16
C LEU A 443 -14.43 18.11 3.03
N THR A 444 -15.13 17.44 3.94
CA THR A 444 -16.60 17.40 3.96
C THR A 444 -17.19 18.82 4.09
N ASN A 445 -16.72 19.62 5.06
CA ASN A 445 -17.20 20.98 5.29
C ASN A 445 -16.97 21.85 4.04
N TYR A 446 -15.80 21.75 3.43
CA TYR A 446 -15.47 22.47 2.20
C TYR A 446 -16.41 22.13 1.05
N LEU A 447 -16.66 20.83 0.81
CA LEU A 447 -17.59 20.36 -0.22
C LEU A 447 -19.02 20.84 0.04
N GLU A 448 -19.51 20.74 1.27
CA GLU A 448 -20.85 21.20 1.66
C GLU A 448 -20.99 22.72 1.54
N SER A 449 -19.93 23.48 1.85
CA SER A 449 -19.94 24.95 1.74
C SER A 449 -20.07 25.44 0.29
N LEU A 450 -19.47 24.70 -0.66
CA LEU A 450 -19.52 25.04 -2.08
C LEU A 450 -20.74 24.43 -2.79
N GLY A 451 -21.22 23.27 -2.34
CA GLY A 451 -22.31 22.51 -2.96
C GLY A 451 -21.93 21.92 -4.31
N VAL A 452 -21.42 22.71 -5.25
CA VAL A 452 -20.97 22.29 -6.58
C VAL A 452 -19.50 22.64 -6.77
N ILE A 453 -18.70 21.68 -7.20
CA ILE A 453 -17.28 21.87 -7.45
C ILE A 453 -16.89 21.55 -8.91
N LYS A 454 -15.84 22.21 -9.36
CA LYS A 454 -15.19 21.98 -10.65
C LYS A 454 -13.72 21.62 -10.42
N CYS A 455 -13.23 20.64 -11.16
CA CYS A 455 -11.80 20.37 -11.19
C CYS A 455 -11.08 21.57 -11.83
N LYS A 456 -10.10 22.12 -11.11
CA LYS A 456 -9.26 23.22 -11.58
C LYS A 456 -7.96 22.73 -12.23
N GLY A 457 -7.80 21.41 -12.34
CA GLY A 457 -6.60 20.78 -12.91
C GLY A 457 -5.35 21.02 -12.05
N MET A 458 -4.19 21.10 -12.72
CA MET A 458 -2.87 21.21 -12.10
C MET A 458 -2.39 22.65 -11.93
N GLN A 459 -3.29 23.57 -11.59
CA GLN A 459 -2.98 25.02 -11.55
C GLN A 459 -1.85 25.38 -10.56
N TYR A 460 -1.60 24.55 -9.56
CA TYR A 460 -0.57 24.78 -8.53
C TYR A 460 0.78 24.11 -8.83
N MET A 461 0.91 23.41 -9.96
CA MET A 461 2.17 22.78 -10.35
C MET A 461 2.49 23.02 -11.81
N LYS A 462 3.75 23.36 -12.09
CA LYS A 462 4.31 23.41 -13.45
C LYS A 462 5.52 22.50 -13.50
N VAL A 463 5.48 21.55 -14.42
CA VAL A 463 6.58 20.59 -14.64
C VAL A 463 7.30 20.96 -15.93
N THR A 464 8.64 21.06 -15.89
CA THR A 464 9.52 21.28 -17.04
C THR A 464 10.56 20.16 -17.11
N GLU A 465 10.99 19.82 -18.31
CA GLU A 465 12.01 18.78 -18.57
C GLU A 465 13.33 19.44 -18.99
N GLU A 466 14.44 19.09 -18.35
CA GLU A 466 15.82 19.56 -18.71
C GLU A 466 16.81 18.39 -18.78
#